data_cfd799e2e0646cb8a5614f31dbd6f72b
#
_entry.id   cfd799e2e0646cb8a5614f31dbd6f72b
#
_cell.length_a   1.000
_cell.length_b   1.000
_cell.length_c   1.000
_cell.angle_alpha   90.00
_cell.angle_beta   90.00
_cell.angle_gamma   90.00
#
_symmetry.space_group_name_H-M   'P 1'
#
loop_
_entity.id
_entity.type
_entity.pdbx_description
1 polymer ?
#
loop_
_entity_poly.entity_id
_entity_poly.type
_entity_poly.pdbx_seq_one_letter_code
_entity_poly.pdbx_strand_id
1 'polypeptide(L)'
;MFKDFNISSFKKTKPPSDNSFDTDQEIKALKKIPLRKDFVKKYDNIEKAFEQTAKDNNVKDYDKKIAAKLIKESAPVILELKKYHNRPRPYELDKNLKAVKMKSMNTPSYPSGHSAQGMLIASVLKDKYGKGPAFMQTAKNISDSRNMAHAHYPSDSKNGTELGKQLYKHIKTT
;
A
#
# COMPACT_ATOMS: atom_id res chain seq x y z
N MET A 1 1.18 15.55 -11.22
CA MET A 1 1.00 14.26 -11.90
C MET A 1 -0.43 13.76 -11.75
N PHE A 2 -1.06 13.81 -10.56
CA PHE A 2 -2.40 13.23 -10.30
C PHE A 2 -3.49 14.26 -10.00
N LYS A 3 -3.33 15.53 -10.40
CA LYS A 3 -4.31 16.60 -10.11
C LYS A 3 -5.69 16.30 -10.73
N ASP A 4 -5.70 15.70 -11.92
CA ASP A 4 -6.93 15.40 -12.68
C ASP A 4 -7.34 13.91 -12.55
N PHE A 5 -6.75 13.20 -11.60
CA PHE A 5 -7.12 11.80 -11.34
C PHE A 5 -8.52 11.72 -10.72
N ASN A 6 -9.41 10.99 -11.39
CA ASN A 6 -10.79 10.85 -10.92
C ASN A 6 -10.92 9.82 -9.80
N ILE A 7 -11.13 10.28 -8.57
CA ILE A 7 -11.26 9.43 -7.37
C ILE A 7 -12.70 8.98 -7.09
N SER A 8 -13.67 9.35 -7.93
CA SER A 8 -15.11 9.12 -7.65
C SER A 8 -15.44 7.63 -7.50
N SER A 9 -14.84 6.76 -8.31
CA SER A 9 -15.03 5.31 -8.20
C SER A 9 -14.53 4.77 -6.86
N PHE A 10 -13.40 5.28 -6.38
CA PHE A 10 -12.82 4.89 -5.09
C PHE A 10 -13.61 5.42 -3.90
N LYS A 11 -14.24 6.59 -4.02
CA LYS A 11 -15.20 7.11 -3.02
C LYS A 11 -16.46 6.24 -2.93
N LYS A 12 -16.91 5.67 -4.05
CA LYS A 12 -18.06 4.75 -4.10
C LYS A 12 -17.73 3.35 -3.57
N THR A 13 -16.48 2.91 -3.70
CA THR A 13 -16.01 1.60 -3.21
C THR A 13 -15.72 1.70 -1.71
N LYS A 14 -16.78 1.52 -0.91
CA LYS A 14 -16.68 1.61 0.56
C LYS A 14 -15.97 0.38 1.15
N PRO A 15 -15.16 0.55 2.20
CA PRO A 15 -14.72 -0.59 3.01
C PRO A 15 -15.92 -1.21 3.74
N PRO A 16 -15.81 -2.48 4.22
CA PRO A 16 -16.78 -3.03 5.15
C PRO A 16 -16.97 -2.10 6.34
N SER A 17 -18.22 -1.95 6.83
CA SER A 17 -18.51 -1.08 7.98
C SER A 17 -17.88 -1.64 9.27
N ASP A 18 -17.59 -0.75 10.22
CA ASP A 18 -16.80 -1.08 11.42
C ASP A 18 -17.37 -2.23 12.24
N ASN A 19 -18.69 -2.30 12.32
CA ASN A 19 -19.41 -3.33 13.12
C ASN A 19 -20.00 -4.45 12.23
N SER A 20 -19.51 -4.60 10.99
CA SER A 20 -20.01 -5.63 10.08
C SER A 20 -19.38 -7.00 10.35
N PHE A 21 -20.09 -8.05 9.94
CA PHE A 21 -19.56 -9.41 9.91
C PHE A 21 -18.24 -9.48 9.10
N ASP A 22 -18.17 -8.81 7.95
CA ASP A 22 -16.98 -8.82 7.10
C ASP A 22 -15.77 -8.22 7.81
N THR A 23 -15.94 -7.10 8.54
CA THR A 23 -14.85 -6.50 9.33
C THR A 23 -14.39 -7.45 10.45
N ASP A 24 -15.33 -8.12 11.14
CA ASP A 24 -14.98 -9.14 12.14
C ASP A 24 -14.19 -10.31 11.54
N GLN A 25 -14.58 -10.78 10.35
CA GLN A 25 -13.84 -11.84 9.64
C GLN A 25 -12.44 -11.38 9.23
N GLU A 26 -12.28 -10.14 8.78
CA GLU A 26 -10.96 -9.59 8.46
C GLU A 26 -10.06 -9.50 9.71
N ILE A 27 -10.58 -9.08 10.84
CA ILE A 27 -9.84 -9.05 12.12
C ILE A 27 -9.45 -10.48 12.55
N LYS A 28 -10.36 -11.45 12.44
CA LYS A 28 -10.05 -12.86 12.70
C LYS A 28 -8.97 -13.41 11.77
N ALA A 29 -8.99 -13.01 10.50
CA ALA A 29 -7.95 -13.38 9.54
C ALA A 29 -6.58 -12.78 9.93
N LEU A 30 -6.55 -11.51 10.36
CA LEU A 30 -5.31 -10.88 10.83
C LEU A 30 -4.73 -11.60 12.06
N LYS A 31 -5.57 -12.03 13.01
CA LYS A 31 -5.10 -12.78 14.20
C LYS A 31 -4.39 -14.09 13.85
N LYS A 32 -4.67 -14.68 12.70
CA LYS A 32 -4.01 -15.89 12.20
C LYS A 32 -2.67 -15.58 11.51
N ILE A 33 -2.41 -14.32 11.16
CA ILE A 33 -1.17 -13.88 10.54
C ILE A 33 -0.18 -13.55 11.67
N PRO A 34 0.99 -14.24 11.76
CA PRO A 34 1.97 -13.92 12.78
C PRO A 34 2.58 -12.54 12.56
N LEU A 35 2.81 -11.80 13.63
CA LEU A 35 3.57 -10.55 13.61
C LEU A 35 5.02 -10.84 13.24
N ARG A 36 5.44 -10.42 12.05
CA ARG A 36 6.81 -10.59 11.55
C ARG A 36 7.52 -9.25 11.50
N LYS A 37 8.02 -8.79 12.66
CA LYS A 37 8.66 -7.48 12.81
C LYS A 37 9.79 -7.23 11.84
N ASP A 38 10.63 -8.23 11.58
CA ASP A 38 11.77 -8.09 10.65
C ASP A 38 11.30 -7.90 9.21
N PHE A 39 10.29 -8.67 8.79
CA PHE A 39 9.68 -8.51 7.47
C PHE A 39 9.01 -7.14 7.33
N VAL A 40 8.25 -6.71 8.34
CA VAL A 40 7.63 -5.38 8.38
C VAL A 40 8.69 -4.29 8.26
N LYS A 41 9.75 -4.35 9.04
CA LYS A 41 10.86 -3.37 9.00
C LYS A 41 11.54 -3.33 7.64
N LYS A 42 11.74 -4.48 7.01
CA LYS A 42 12.38 -4.58 5.68
C LYS A 42 11.56 -3.85 4.60
N TYR A 43 10.23 -3.92 4.67
CA TYR A 43 9.33 -3.39 3.64
C TYR A 43 8.57 -2.12 4.05
N ASP A 44 8.86 -1.54 5.23
CA ASP A 44 8.25 -0.29 5.68
C ASP A 44 8.74 0.92 4.88
N ASN A 45 10.01 0.96 4.52
CA ASN A 45 10.55 1.99 3.63
C ASN A 45 10.47 1.52 2.17
N ILE A 46 9.46 2.03 1.46
CA ILE A 46 9.16 1.67 0.06
C ILE A 46 10.36 1.95 -0.86
N GLU A 47 11.01 3.11 -0.73
CA GLU A 47 12.14 3.50 -1.57
C GLU A 47 13.32 2.53 -1.44
N LYS A 48 13.68 2.21 -0.19
CA LYS A 48 14.75 1.26 0.11
C LYS A 48 14.43 -0.16 -0.37
N ALA A 49 13.16 -0.58 -0.26
CA ALA A 49 12.73 -1.89 -0.74
C ALA A 49 12.94 -2.03 -2.25
N PHE A 50 12.55 -1.03 -3.04
CA PHE A 50 12.77 -1.04 -4.49
C PHE A 50 14.24 -0.85 -4.89
N GLU A 51 15.00 -0.01 -4.18
CA GLU A 51 16.43 0.13 -4.39
C GLU A 51 17.17 -1.20 -4.18
N GLN A 52 16.83 -1.93 -3.11
CA GLN A 52 17.42 -3.25 -2.86
C GLN A 52 17.05 -4.25 -3.95
N THR A 53 15.78 -4.27 -4.38
CA THR A 53 15.33 -5.13 -5.49
C THR A 53 16.10 -4.83 -6.77
N ALA A 54 16.33 -3.57 -7.08
CA ALA A 54 17.11 -3.17 -8.25
C ALA A 54 18.56 -3.67 -8.18
N LYS A 55 19.20 -3.55 -7.02
CA LYS A 55 20.55 -4.08 -6.77
C LYS A 55 20.61 -5.59 -6.95
N ASP A 56 19.70 -6.32 -6.32
CA ASP A 56 19.63 -7.79 -6.35
C ASP A 56 19.39 -8.34 -7.76
N ASN A 57 18.80 -7.53 -8.65
CA ASN A 57 18.51 -7.89 -10.04
C ASN A 57 19.44 -7.22 -11.06
N ASN A 58 20.55 -6.65 -10.61
CA ASN A 58 21.57 -6.01 -11.45
C ASN A 58 20.97 -4.96 -12.41
N VAL A 59 20.01 -4.15 -11.92
CA VAL A 59 19.45 -3.04 -12.69
C VAL A 59 20.48 -1.92 -12.76
N LYS A 60 21.04 -1.71 -13.95
CA LYS A 60 21.97 -0.62 -14.21
C LYS A 60 21.21 0.73 -14.24
N ASP A 61 21.88 1.78 -13.80
CA ASP A 61 21.38 3.17 -13.85
C ASP A 61 20.02 3.34 -13.13
N TYR A 62 19.81 2.59 -12.05
CA TYR A 62 18.60 2.73 -11.25
C TYR A 62 18.47 4.13 -10.65
N ASP A 63 17.42 4.84 -11.07
CA ASP A 63 17.10 6.17 -10.55
C ASP A 63 16.17 6.10 -9.34
N LYS A 64 16.75 6.21 -8.15
CA LYS A 64 16.01 6.21 -6.87
C LYS A 64 15.01 7.39 -6.73
N LYS A 65 15.17 8.46 -7.51
CA LYS A 65 14.26 9.62 -7.49
C LYS A 65 12.87 9.27 -8.03
N ILE A 66 12.75 8.22 -8.85
CA ILE A 66 11.45 7.78 -9.38
C ILE A 66 10.51 7.40 -8.24
N ALA A 67 10.95 6.53 -7.34
CA ALA A 67 10.12 6.09 -6.21
C ALA A 67 9.74 7.28 -5.31
N ALA A 68 10.70 8.11 -4.93
CA ALA A 68 10.46 9.30 -4.11
C ALA A 68 9.43 10.26 -4.75
N LYS A 69 9.56 10.51 -6.06
CA LYS A 69 8.64 11.36 -6.82
C LYS A 69 7.22 10.77 -6.82
N LEU A 70 7.07 9.49 -7.13
CA LEU A 70 5.77 8.84 -7.19
C LEU A 70 5.08 8.79 -5.83
N ILE A 71 5.82 8.56 -4.73
CA ILE A 71 5.30 8.63 -3.36
C ILE A 71 4.76 10.04 -3.08
N LYS A 72 5.56 11.06 -3.34
CA LYS A 72 5.18 12.46 -3.10
C LYS A 72 3.95 12.87 -3.91
N GLU A 73 3.92 12.52 -5.19
CA GLU A 73 2.83 12.94 -6.10
C GLU A 73 1.51 12.17 -5.84
N SER A 74 1.57 10.90 -5.40
CA SER A 74 0.38 10.11 -5.11
C SER A 74 -0.21 10.36 -3.71
N ALA A 75 0.59 10.89 -2.80
CA ALA A 75 0.16 11.09 -1.41
C ALA A 75 -1.12 11.92 -1.26
N PRO A 76 -1.36 13.04 -1.96
CA PRO A 76 -2.60 13.81 -1.84
C PRO A 76 -3.84 12.99 -2.17
N VAL A 77 -3.83 12.20 -3.25
CA VAL A 77 -4.93 11.33 -3.65
C VAL A 77 -5.24 10.29 -2.57
N ILE A 78 -4.19 9.62 -2.07
CA ILE A 78 -4.33 8.61 -1.03
C ILE A 78 -4.89 9.22 0.26
N LEU A 79 -4.37 10.37 0.70
CA LEU A 79 -4.80 11.04 1.91
C LEU A 79 -6.24 11.55 1.81
N GLU A 80 -6.68 12.04 0.65
CA GLU A 80 -8.06 12.44 0.42
C GLU A 80 -9.01 11.25 0.60
N LEU A 81 -8.69 10.09 0.00
CA LEU A 81 -9.50 8.88 0.14
C LEU A 81 -9.50 8.35 1.58
N LYS A 82 -8.36 8.38 2.26
CA LYS A 82 -8.27 8.02 3.69
C LYS A 82 -9.17 8.91 4.56
N LYS A 83 -9.14 10.21 4.33
CA LYS A 83 -9.96 11.18 5.05
C LYS A 83 -11.45 11.00 4.75
N TYR A 84 -11.79 10.71 3.49
CA TYR A 84 -13.18 10.50 3.05
C TYR A 84 -13.80 9.27 3.71
N HIS A 85 -13.10 8.12 3.71
CA HIS A 85 -13.61 6.87 4.28
C HIS A 85 -13.46 6.79 5.79
N ASN A 86 -12.45 7.44 6.34
CA ASN A 86 -12.16 7.55 7.77
C ASN A 86 -12.24 6.22 8.53
N ARG A 87 -11.76 5.11 7.93
CA ARG A 87 -11.81 3.77 8.53
C ARG A 87 -10.84 3.66 9.70
N PRO A 88 -11.27 3.21 10.89
CA PRO A 88 -10.35 2.95 12.00
C PRO A 88 -9.41 1.78 11.68
N ARG A 89 -8.24 1.78 12.29
CA ARG A 89 -7.28 0.68 12.17
C ARG A 89 -7.78 -0.59 12.88
N PRO A 90 -7.32 -1.80 12.48
CA PRO A 90 -7.78 -3.04 13.11
C PRO A 90 -7.64 -3.07 14.63
N TYR A 91 -6.50 -2.59 15.17
CA TYR A 91 -6.24 -2.53 16.61
C TYR A 91 -7.06 -1.44 17.36
N GLU A 92 -7.69 -0.53 16.65
CA GLU A 92 -8.62 0.45 17.24
C GLU A 92 -9.99 -0.19 17.51
N LEU A 93 -10.41 -1.12 16.66
CA LEU A 93 -11.65 -1.89 16.84
C LEU A 93 -11.47 -3.08 17.78
N ASP A 94 -10.36 -3.79 17.69
CA ASP A 94 -10.03 -4.90 18.59
C ASP A 94 -8.80 -4.59 19.42
N LYS A 95 -9.03 -4.26 20.69
CA LYS A 95 -7.96 -3.89 21.65
C LYS A 95 -7.03 -5.06 22.00
N ASN A 96 -7.43 -6.30 21.71
CA ASN A 96 -6.60 -7.49 21.92
C ASN A 96 -5.68 -7.76 20.71
N LEU A 97 -5.89 -7.08 19.58
CA LEU A 97 -5.06 -7.24 18.42
C LEU A 97 -3.76 -6.44 18.57
N LYS A 98 -2.66 -7.15 18.76
CA LYS A 98 -1.33 -6.52 18.78
C LYS A 98 -0.94 -6.07 17.38
N ALA A 99 -0.35 -4.88 17.26
CA ALA A 99 0.14 -4.34 15.99
C ALA A 99 1.60 -3.87 16.12
N VAL A 100 2.34 -3.94 15.02
CA VAL A 100 3.66 -3.28 14.93
C VAL A 100 3.41 -1.80 14.68
N LYS A 101 3.75 -0.95 15.65
CA LYS A 101 3.58 0.50 15.52
C LYS A 101 4.58 1.10 14.53
N MET A 102 4.07 1.92 13.62
CA MET A 102 4.83 2.62 12.59
C MET A 102 4.34 4.07 12.46
N LYS A 103 5.22 4.98 12.03
CA LYS A 103 4.87 6.40 11.82
C LYS A 103 3.72 6.58 10.82
N SER A 104 3.64 5.72 9.81
CA SER A 104 2.59 5.75 8.78
C SER A 104 1.18 5.43 9.30
N MET A 105 1.04 5.00 10.56
CA MET A 105 -0.24 4.64 11.17
C MET A 105 -1.03 5.82 11.76
N ASN A 106 -0.55 7.05 11.59
CA ASN A 106 -1.24 8.27 12.07
C ASN A 106 -2.41 8.73 11.18
N THR A 107 -2.73 7.98 10.13
CA THR A 107 -3.82 8.27 9.21
C THR A 107 -4.84 7.12 9.23
N PRO A 108 -6.11 7.34 8.81
CA PRO A 108 -7.11 6.28 8.69
C PRO A 108 -6.61 5.09 7.87
N SER A 109 -7.26 3.93 8.05
CA SER A 109 -6.77 2.66 7.51
C SER A 109 -6.94 2.54 6.00
N TYR A 110 -8.08 2.93 5.45
CA TYR A 110 -8.49 2.62 4.08
C TYR A 110 -8.39 3.83 3.13
N PRO A 111 -7.86 3.63 1.90
CA PRO A 111 -7.13 2.46 1.42
C PRO A 111 -5.68 2.42 1.94
N SER A 112 -5.00 1.26 1.82
CA SER A 112 -3.58 1.15 2.17
C SER A 112 -2.70 1.97 1.24
N GLY A 113 -2.02 3.00 1.79
CA GLY A 113 -1.11 3.84 1.03
C GLY A 113 0.14 3.10 0.55
N HIS A 114 0.72 2.24 1.40
CA HIS A 114 1.87 1.42 1.03
C HIS A 114 1.55 0.47 -0.12
N SER A 115 0.37 -0.16 -0.10
CA SER A 115 -0.06 -1.04 -1.19
C SER A 115 -0.27 -0.27 -2.50
N ALA A 116 -0.84 0.94 -2.43
CA ALA A 116 -1.05 1.79 -3.61
C ALA A 116 0.28 2.27 -4.20
N GLN A 117 1.15 2.81 -3.36
CA GLN A 117 2.46 3.31 -3.79
C GLN A 117 3.38 2.18 -4.27
N GLY A 118 3.37 1.05 -3.58
CA GLY A 118 4.14 -0.13 -3.99
C GLY A 118 3.75 -0.61 -5.40
N MET A 119 2.45 -0.74 -5.67
CA MET A 119 1.96 -1.18 -6.97
C MET A 119 2.24 -0.13 -8.07
N LEU A 120 2.03 1.15 -7.79
CA LEU A 120 2.32 2.24 -8.73
C LEU A 120 3.81 2.23 -9.13
N ILE A 121 4.70 2.19 -8.15
CA ILE A 121 6.16 2.21 -8.37
C ILE A 121 6.61 0.96 -9.13
N ALA A 122 6.16 -0.22 -8.71
CA ALA A 122 6.51 -1.47 -9.40
C ALA A 122 6.12 -1.44 -10.87
N SER A 123 4.93 -0.89 -11.19
CA SER A 123 4.45 -0.77 -12.56
C SER A 123 5.32 0.16 -13.41
N VAL A 124 5.70 1.31 -12.87
CA VAL A 124 6.60 2.26 -13.55
C VAL A 124 8.01 1.68 -13.73
N LEU A 125 8.56 1.05 -12.70
CA LEU A 125 9.91 0.44 -12.76
C LEU A 125 9.95 -0.75 -13.71
N LYS A 126 8.88 -1.56 -13.76
CA LYS A 126 8.73 -2.63 -14.75
C LYS A 126 8.84 -2.10 -16.18
N ASP A 127 8.14 -1.02 -16.50
CA ASP A 127 8.18 -0.45 -17.85
C ASP A 127 9.56 0.12 -18.18
N LYS A 128 10.19 0.78 -17.21
CA LYS A 128 11.46 1.45 -17.43
C LYS A 128 12.65 0.49 -17.52
N TYR A 129 12.69 -0.52 -16.66
CA TYR A 129 13.88 -1.37 -16.49
C TYR A 129 13.66 -2.84 -16.89
N GLY A 130 12.45 -3.23 -17.27
CA GLY A 130 12.10 -4.64 -17.33
C GLY A 130 11.99 -5.23 -15.92
N LYS A 131 12.49 -6.42 -15.68
CA LYS A 131 12.52 -7.06 -14.36
C LYS A 131 11.15 -7.06 -13.64
N GLY A 132 10.07 -7.13 -14.43
CA GLY A 132 8.69 -7.04 -13.93
C GLY A 132 8.39 -7.98 -12.77
N PRO A 133 8.71 -9.29 -12.85
CA PRO A 133 8.45 -10.23 -11.76
C PRO A 133 9.08 -9.79 -10.43
N ALA A 134 10.32 -9.29 -10.42
CA ALA A 134 11.02 -8.87 -9.22
C ALA A 134 10.36 -7.63 -8.59
N PHE A 135 10.06 -6.59 -9.38
CA PHE A 135 9.42 -5.39 -8.87
C PHE A 135 7.99 -5.65 -8.39
N MET A 136 7.22 -6.50 -9.11
CA MET A 136 5.86 -6.89 -8.67
C MET A 136 5.89 -7.71 -7.38
N GLN A 137 6.87 -8.59 -7.20
CA GLN A 137 7.03 -9.31 -5.94
C GLN A 137 7.36 -8.36 -4.78
N THR A 138 8.16 -7.33 -5.02
CA THR A 138 8.45 -6.30 -4.02
C THR A 138 7.19 -5.54 -3.63
N ALA A 139 6.36 -5.12 -4.60
CA ALA A 139 5.07 -4.49 -4.33
C ALA A 139 4.16 -5.39 -3.49
N LYS A 140 4.10 -6.69 -3.82
CA LYS A 140 3.35 -7.67 -3.04
C LYS A 140 3.87 -7.76 -1.61
N ASN A 141 5.18 -7.86 -1.42
CA ASN A 141 5.81 -7.94 -0.10
C ASN A 141 5.54 -6.67 0.74
N ILE A 142 5.58 -5.50 0.12
CA ILE A 142 5.22 -4.23 0.76
C ILE A 142 3.76 -4.29 1.24
N SER A 143 2.84 -4.74 0.41
CA SER A 143 1.42 -4.87 0.74
C SER A 143 1.20 -5.89 1.86
N ASP A 144 1.79 -7.09 1.75
CA ASP A 144 1.69 -8.16 2.74
C ASP A 144 2.25 -7.73 4.10
N SER A 145 3.33 -6.94 4.11
CA SER A 145 3.92 -6.42 5.34
C SER A 145 2.93 -5.59 6.18
N ARG A 146 1.96 -4.95 5.54
CA ARG A 146 0.92 -4.14 6.24
C ARG A 146 -0.06 -5.02 7.00
N ASN A 147 -0.43 -6.17 6.43
CA ASN A 147 -1.25 -7.16 7.10
C ASN A 147 -0.46 -7.91 8.19
N MET A 148 0.80 -8.23 7.94
CA MET A 148 1.70 -8.82 8.96
C MET A 148 2.01 -7.89 10.13
N ALA A 149 1.90 -6.58 9.92
CA ALA A 149 1.97 -5.58 10.99
C ALA A 149 0.65 -5.42 11.75
N HIS A 150 -0.44 -6.03 11.30
CA HIS A 150 -1.83 -5.81 11.72
C HIS A 150 -2.23 -4.31 11.64
N ALA A 151 -1.63 -3.57 10.71
CA ALA A 151 -1.85 -2.15 10.50
C ALA A 151 -3.02 -1.86 9.56
N HIS A 152 -3.33 -2.82 8.70
CA HIS A 152 -4.37 -2.74 7.67
C HIS A 152 -5.18 -4.04 7.61
N TYR A 153 -6.46 -3.90 7.27
CA TYR A 153 -7.29 -5.03 6.88
C TYR A 153 -6.89 -5.56 5.49
N PRO A 154 -7.17 -6.83 5.16
CA PRO A 154 -6.95 -7.36 3.81
C PRO A 154 -7.63 -6.54 2.72
N SER A 155 -8.85 -6.02 2.96
CA SER A 155 -9.55 -5.15 2.01
C SER A 155 -8.87 -3.81 1.78
N ASP A 156 -8.20 -3.23 2.80
CA ASP A 156 -7.41 -2.01 2.63
C ASP A 156 -6.25 -2.22 1.65
N SER A 157 -5.57 -3.36 1.78
CA SER A 157 -4.44 -3.73 0.92
C SER A 157 -4.88 -4.03 -0.51
N LYS A 158 -6.00 -4.75 -0.67
CA LYS A 158 -6.61 -5.04 -1.98
C LYS A 158 -6.97 -3.75 -2.72
N ASN A 159 -7.71 -2.85 -2.07
CA ASN A 159 -8.14 -1.60 -2.69
C ASN A 159 -6.99 -0.60 -2.86
N GLY A 160 -6.00 -0.60 -1.98
CA GLY A 160 -4.76 0.15 -2.17
C GLY A 160 -4.02 -0.31 -3.42
N THR A 161 -3.86 -1.62 -3.61
CA THR A 161 -3.24 -2.19 -4.82
C THR A 161 -4.00 -1.80 -6.09
N GLU A 162 -5.32 -1.84 -6.06
CA GLU A 162 -6.14 -1.39 -7.20
C GLU A 162 -5.97 0.10 -7.48
N LEU A 163 -5.95 0.93 -6.44
CA LEU A 163 -5.65 2.36 -6.59
C LEU A 163 -4.29 2.58 -7.27
N GLY A 164 -3.26 1.84 -6.87
CA GLY A 164 -1.92 1.92 -7.49
C GLY A 164 -1.94 1.59 -8.97
N LYS A 165 -2.71 0.56 -9.39
CA LYS A 165 -2.90 0.22 -10.81
C LYS A 165 -3.58 1.34 -11.59
N GLN A 166 -4.61 1.95 -11.02
CA GLN A 166 -5.35 3.04 -11.69
C GLN A 166 -4.51 4.33 -11.78
N LEU A 167 -3.73 4.64 -10.75
CA LEU A 167 -2.75 5.73 -10.81
C LEU A 167 -1.71 5.51 -11.89
N TYR A 168 -1.19 4.29 -12.02
CA TYR A 168 -0.27 3.93 -13.10
C TYR A 168 -0.93 4.08 -14.48
N LYS A 169 -2.16 3.56 -14.64
CA LYS A 169 -2.91 3.71 -15.90
C LYS A 169 -3.10 5.20 -16.27
N HIS A 170 -3.41 6.03 -15.30
CA HIS A 170 -3.55 7.48 -15.50
C HIS A 170 -2.27 8.11 -16.06
N ILE A 171 -1.09 7.75 -15.52
CA ILE A 171 0.20 8.25 -16.06
C ILE A 171 0.42 7.85 -17.52
N LYS A 172 -0.06 6.67 -17.93
CA LYS A 172 0.15 6.17 -19.31
C LYS A 172 -0.77 6.83 -20.33
N THR A 173 -1.84 7.48 -19.88
CA THR A 173 -2.86 8.11 -20.74
C THR A 173 -2.78 9.63 -20.77
N THR A 174 -1.94 10.23 -19.92
CA THR A 174 -1.62 11.68 -19.90
C THR A 174 -0.23 11.95 -20.44
#